data_2a90ad45ec6a7aa61d6f589009e44775
#
_entry.id   2a90ad45ec6a7aa61d6f589009e44775
#
_cell.length_a   1.000
_cell.length_b   1.000
_cell.length_c   1.000
_cell.angle_alpha   90.00
_cell.angle_beta   90.00
_cell.angle_gamma   90.00
#
_symmetry.space_group_name_H-M   'P 1'
#
loop_
_entity.id
_entity.type
_entity.pdbx_description
1 polymer ?
#
loop_
_entity_poly.entity_id
_entity_poly.type
_entity_poly.pdbx_seq_one_letter_code
_entity_poly.pdbx_strand_id
1 'polypeptide(L)'
;YDNIYLNIKFKLNISMKIIVLKFGGTSVGTIKKIEKVAKIIASYVKKKYRVIVVSSAMSGVTNQLLIKTKQISQNFPNDEKDVILSTGEQIACALIAGKLKELGYNARSWLGWQLPIITKGNYSSSRIIKIQKTKIINYLKEGGIPIITGFQGINSEFRVTTLERGGSDTSAILCAKFFNAKKCVIYTDVKGVYTTDPNLIKSAKKINKISYEEMLEMASLGAKIMQPASIQEARLNRIEIDVRSTFSKVKGTTITKKKNIFSRNTIRGISFTKNDAKLTLIGVKDKPGV
;
A
#
# COMPACT_ATOMS: atom_id res chain seq x y z
N TYR A 1 2.08 -44.41 -29.29
CA TYR A 1 2.45 -43.88 -27.93
C TYR A 1 2.68 -42.36 -27.90
N ASP A 2 2.74 -41.71 -29.07
CA ASP A 2 3.05 -40.25 -29.15
C ASP A 2 1.86 -39.27 -29.00
N ASN A 3 0.62 -39.80 -28.95
CA ASN A 3 -0.58 -38.95 -28.85
C ASN A 3 -1.04 -38.65 -27.42
N ILE A 4 -0.43 -39.24 -26.40
CA ILE A 4 -0.79 -39.00 -24.98
C ILE A 4 0.01 -37.84 -24.39
N TYR A 5 1.21 -37.55 -24.92
CA TYR A 5 2.07 -36.46 -24.42
C TYR A 5 1.65 -35.07 -24.90
N LEU A 6 0.91 -34.94 -26.00
CA LEU A 6 0.42 -33.65 -26.52
C LEU A 6 -0.82 -33.11 -25.79
N ASN A 7 -1.62 -33.99 -25.14
CA ASN A 7 -2.83 -33.61 -24.45
C ASN A 7 -2.61 -33.09 -23.01
N ILE A 8 -1.41 -33.19 -22.46
CA ILE A 8 -1.09 -32.67 -21.11
C ILE A 8 -0.64 -31.21 -21.13
N LYS A 9 -0.22 -30.67 -22.29
CA LYS A 9 0.17 -29.23 -22.43
C LYS A 9 -0.99 -28.24 -22.58
N PHE A 10 -2.21 -28.69 -22.79
CA PHE A 10 -3.41 -27.90 -22.84
C PHE A 10 -4.11 -27.77 -21.46
N LYS A 11 -3.37 -27.88 -20.35
CA LYS A 11 -3.90 -27.44 -19.05
C LYS A 11 -3.98 -25.92 -19.04
N LEU A 12 -5.13 -25.44 -19.53
CA LEU A 12 -5.77 -24.15 -19.19
C LEU A 12 -4.83 -23.20 -18.43
N ASN A 13 -4.24 -22.30 -19.19
CA ASN A 13 -3.66 -21.07 -18.65
C ASN A 13 -4.84 -20.18 -18.16
N ILE A 14 -5.58 -20.67 -17.13
CA ILE A 14 -6.57 -19.85 -16.46
C ILE A 14 -5.77 -18.74 -15.81
N SER A 15 -5.72 -17.60 -16.49
CA SER A 15 -5.10 -16.39 -15.98
C SER A 15 -5.68 -16.12 -14.59
N MET A 16 -4.87 -16.29 -13.56
CA MET A 16 -5.30 -16.05 -12.18
C MET A 16 -5.72 -14.60 -12.03
N LYS A 17 -6.97 -14.38 -11.66
CA LYS A 17 -7.51 -13.03 -11.41
C LYS A 17 -6.98 -12.51 -10.08
N ILE A 18 -5.72 -12.08 -10.08
CA ILE A 18 -5.04 -11.57 -8.88
C ILE A 18 -5.52 -10.15 -8.56
N ILE A 19 -5.72 -9.89 -7.27
CA ILE A 19 -5.99 -8.56 -6.72
C ILE A 19 -5.13 -8.34 -5.49
N VAL A 20 -4.60 -7.13 -5.33
CA VAL A 20 -3.88 -6.73 -4.11
C VAL A 20 -4.80 -5.86 -3.27
N LEU A 21 -4.94 -6.21 -1.99
CA LEU A 21 -5.68 -5.44 -1.00
C LEU A 21 -4.69 -4.91 0.04
N LYS A 22 -4.63 -3.60 0.22
CA LYS A 22 -3.80 -2.98 1.26
C LYS A 22 -4.68 -2.47 2.40
N PHE A 23 -4.30 -2.74 3.62
CA PHE A 23 -4.98 -2.21 4.81
C PHE A 23 -4.03 -1.30 5.60
N GLY A 24 -4.44 -0.04 5.78
CA GLY A 24 -3.72 0.96 6.56
C GLY A 24 -3.84 0.73 8.08
N GLY A 25 -2.99 1.36 8.87
CA GLY A 25 -2.96 1.19 10.32
C GLY A 25 -4.29 1.47 11.02
N THR A 26 -5.03 2.48 10.55
CA THR A 26 -6.39 2.77 11.07
C THR A 26 -7.39 1.66 10.79
N SER A 27 -7.19 0.91 9.69
CA SER A 27 -8.03 -0.24 9.32
C SER A 27 -7.78 -1.47 10.18
N VAL A 28 -6.58 -1.63 10.72
CA VAL A 28 -6.16 -2.78 11.54
C VAL A 28 -5.87 -2.42 13.00
N GLY A 29 -6.22 -1.22 13.44
CA GLY A 29 -5.84 -0.65 14.73
C GLY A 29 -6.43 -1.33 15.97
N THR A 30 -7.40 -2.24 15.83
CA THR A 30 -7.97 -3.05 16.93
C THR A 30 -8.37 -4.43 16.44
N ILE A 31 -8.53 -5.39 17.35
CA ILE A 31 -8.99 -6.76 17.02
C ILE A 31 -10.34 -6.73 16.29
N LYS A 32 -11.32 -5.94 16.76
CA LYS A 32 -12.61 -5.78 16.06
C LYS A 32 -12.47 -5.27 14.63
N LYS A 33 -11.47 -4.41 14.35
CA LYS A 33 -11.17 -3.93 13.00
C LYS A 33 -10.53 -5.02 12.16
N ILE A 34 -9.63 -5.83 12.71
CA ILE A 34 -9.02 -6.99 12.06
C ILE A 34 -10.08 -8.00 11.63
N GLU A 35 -11.08 -8.28 12.47
CA GLU A 35 -12.23 -9.12 12.10
C GLU A 35 -12.97 -8.58 10.88
N LYS A 36 -13.18 -7.27 10.81
CA LYS A 36 -13.81 -6.62 9.66
C LYS A 36 -12.96 -6.74 8.40
N VAL A 37 -11.64 -6.54 8.54
CA VAL A 37 -10.67 -6.75 7.46
C VAL A 37 -10.73 -8.19 6.93
N ALA A 38 -10.74 -9.19 7.81
CA ALA A 38 -10.85 -10.60 7.42
C ALA A 38 -12.15 -10.87 6.62
N LYS A 39 -13.29 -10.31 7.04
CA LYS A 39 -14.56 -10.41 6.30
C LYS A 39 -14.48 -9.74 4.91
N ILE A 40 -13.79 -8.61 4.78
CA ILE A 40 -13.55 -7.95 3.49
C ILE A 40 -12.71 -8.85 2.59
N ILE A 41 -11.59 -9.39 3.07
CA ILE A 41 -10.73 -10.31 2.32
C ILE A 41 -11.54 -11.52 1.84
N ALA A 42 -12.29 -12.17 2.73
CA ALA A 42 -13.15 -13.29 2.43
C ALA A 42 -14.17 -12.97 1.31
N SER A 43 -14.69 -11.75 1.27
CA SER A 43 -15.62 -11.32 0.23
C SER A 43 -15.01 -11.31 -1.17
N TYR A 44 -13.72 -11.00 -1.30
CA TYR A 44 -13.00 -11.08 -2.58
C TYR A 44 -12.71 -12.52 -2.98
N VAL A 45 -12.35 -13.38 -2.03
CA VAL A 45 -12.14 -14.81 -2.28
C VAL A 45 -13.43 -15.45 -2.79
N LYS A 46 -14.57 -15.15 -2.16
CA LYS A 46 -15.91 -15.60 -2.63
C LYS A 46 -16.22 -15.14 -4.05
N LYS A 47 -15.70 -13.98 -4.48
CA LYS A 47 -15.80 -13.46 -5.86
C LYS A 47 -14.75 -14.07 -6.80
N LYS A 48 -14.13 -15.18 -6.40
CA LYS A 48 -13.13 -15.92 -7.21
C LYS A 48 -11.87 -15.13 -7.55
N TYR A 49 -11.49 -14.11 -6.76
CA TYR A 49 -10.18 -13.50 -6.85
C TYR A 49 -9.12 -14.34 -6.13
N ARG A 50 -7.89 -14.33 -6.64
CA ARG A 50 -6.69 -14.70 -5.90
C ARG A 50 -6.20 -13.45 -5.19
N VAL A 51 -6.28 -13.46 -3.87
CA VAL A 51 -6.09 -12.25 -3.06
C VAL A 51 -4.68 -12.25 -2.47
N ILE A 52 -3.94 -11.16 -2.69
CA ILE A 52 -2.72 -10.82 -1.96
C ILE A 52 -3.08 -9.68 -1.02
N VAL A 53 -2.72 -9.79 0.24
CA VAL A 53 -2.94 -8.74 1.24
C VAL A 53 -1.61 -8.11 1.62
N VAL A 54 -1.58 -6.78 1.74
CA VAL A 54 -0.46 -6.03 2.32
C VAL A 54 -0.99 -5.26 3.52
N SER A 55 -0.37 -5.42 4.68
CA SER A 55 -0.78 -4.72 5.90
C SER A 55 0.27 -3.74 6.39
N SER A 56 -0.19 -2.60 6.89
CA SER A 56 0.59 -1.71 7.75
C SER A 56 0.59 -2.23 9.19
N ALA A 57 1.47 -1.70 10.03
CA ALA A 57 1.39 -1.84 11.48
C ALA A 57 0.03 -1.32 12.00
N MET A 58 -0.40 -1.78 13.16
CA MET A 58 -1.58 -1.25 13.85
C MET A 58 -1.38 0.24 14.17
N SER A 59 -2.49 0.99 14.18
CA SER A 59 -2.44 2.45 14.45
C SER A 59 -1.69 2.76 15.73
N GLY A 60 -0.72 3.68 15.66
CA GLY A 60 0.08 4.12 16.79
C GLY A 60 1.33 3.27 17.09
N VAL A 61 1.37 1.99 16.64
CA VAL A 61 2.46 1.06 16.97
C VAL A 61 3.81 1.56 16.46
N THR A 62 3.91 2.00 15.21
CA THR A 62 5.16 2.52 14.64
C THR A 62 5.70 3.71 15.44
N ASN A 63 4.82 4.62 15.89
CA ASN A 63 5.22 5.75 16.73
C ASN A 63 5.71 5.29 18.11
N GLN A 64 5.04 4.31 18.74
CA GLN A 64 5.48 3.75 20.01
C GLN A 64 6.86 3.09 19.90
N LEU A 65 7.13 2.37 18.81
CA LEU A 65 8.42 1.77 18.53
C LEU A 65 9.50 2.84 18.32
N LEU A 66 9.19 3.92 17.58
CA LEU A 66 10.10 5.06 17.41
C LEU A 66 10.42 5.77 18.74
N ILE A 67 9.45 5.92 19.63
CA ILE A 67 9.68 6.50 20.96
C ILE A 67 10.67 5.65 21.74
N LYS A 68 10.52 4.31 21.73
CA LYS A 68 11.45 3.40 22.41
C LYS A 68 12.89 3.54 21.90
N THR A 69 13.11 3.68 20.59
CA THR A 69 14.46 3.88 20.06
C THR A 69 15.08 5.21 20.55
N LYS A 70 14.27 6.28 20.57
CA LYS A 70 14.71 7.60 21.05
C LYS A 70 15.00 7.65 22.56
N GLN A 71 14.32 6.82 23.35
CA GLN A 71 14.58 6.69 24.79
C GLN A 71 15.95 6.06 25.06
N ILE A 72 16.46 5.20 24.16
CA ILE A 72 17.80 4.63 24.27
C ILE A 72 18.83 5.66 23.79
N SER A 73 18.64 6.26 22.61
CA SER A 73 19.54 7.25 22.04
C SER A 73 18.84 8.13 21.02
N GLN A 74 19.13 9.44 21.00
CA GLN A 74 18.68 10.35 19.94
C GLN A 74 19.28 9.97 18.57
N ASN A 75 20.48 9.38 18.59
CA ASN A 75 21.21 8.91 17.41
C ASN A 75 21.15 7.38 17.30
N PHE A 76 19.99 6.76 17.59
CA PHE A 76 19.84 5.32 17.51
C PHE A 76 20.17 4.80 16.10
N PRO A 77 20.98 3.73 15.95
CA PRO A 77 21.41 3.22 14.65
C PRO A 77 20.23 2.88 13.75
N ASN A 78 20.29 3.35 12.50
CA ASN A 78 19.15 3.21 11.56
C ASN A 78 18.89 1.76 11.15
N ASP A 79 19.91 0.91 11.07
CA ASP A 79 19.79 -0.52 10.77
C ASP A 79 19.01 -1.26 11.86
N GLU A 80 19.29 -1.02 13.14
CA GLU A 80 18.55 -1.60 14.27
C GLU A 80 17.15 -0.96 14.42
N LYS A 81 17.03 0.33 14.09
CA LYS A 81 15.73 0.99 14.04
C LYS A 81 14.79 0.32 13.03
N ASP A 82 15.30 -0.03 11.86
CA ASP A 82 14.51 -0.72 10.82
C ASP A 82 14.06 -2.10 11.28
N VAL A 83 14.91 -2.84 12.01
CA VAL A 83 14.52 -4.12 12.63
C VAL A 83 13.33 -3.92 13.57
N ILE A 84 13.44 -2.95 14.49
CA ILE A 84 12.39 -2.66 15.47
C ILE A 84 11.09 -2.24 14.77
N LEU A 85 11.15 -1.29 13.85
CA LEU A 85 9.96 -0.76 13.17
C LEU A 85 9.24 -1.85 12.37
N SER A 86 9.98 -2.76 11.73
CA SER A 86 9.41 -3.83 10.92
C SER A 86 8.50 -4.80 11.69
N THR A 87 8.65 -4.89 13.02
CA THR A 87 7.86 -5.80 13.86
C THR A 87 6.38 -5.41 13.92
N GLY A 88 6.07 -4.13 13.74
CA GLY A 88 4.68 -3.65 13.78
C GLY A 88 3.81 -4.28 12.70
N GLU A 89 4.31 -4.35 11.48
CA GLU A 89 3.63 -5.00 10.36
C GLU A 89 3.54 -6.51 10.54
N GLN A 90 4.55 -7.11 11.16
CA GLN A 90 4.60 -8.55 11.41
C GLN A 90 3.45 -8.99 12.33
N ILE A 91 3.22 -8.25 13.42
CA ILE A 91 2.12 -8.46 14.36
C ILE A 91 0.77 -8.35 13.62
N ALA A 92 0.54 -7.27 12.89
CA ALA A 92 -0.70 -7.05 12.17
C ALA A 92 -0.99 -8.16 11.14
N CYS A 93 0.02 -8.57 10.37
CA CYS A 93 -0.10 -9.66 9.38
C CYS A 93 -0.44 -10.99 10.03
N ALA A 94 0.20 -11.33 11.15
CA ALA A 94 -0.06 -12.57 11.87
C ALA A 94 -1.49 -12.60 12.43
N LEU A 95 -1.98 -11.52 13.02
CA LEU A 95 -3.35 -11.40 13.52
C LEU A 95 -4.39 -11.54 12.40
N ILE A 96 -4.18 -10.90 11.23
CA ILE A 96 -5.07 -11.05 10.07
C ILE A 96 -5.07 -12.50 9.58
N ALA A 97 -3.89 -13.12 9.44
CA ALA A 97 -3.76 -14.50 8.99
C ALA A 97 -4.44 -15.47 9.97
N GLY A 98 -4.24 -15.29 11.27
CA GLY A 98 -4.88 -16.07 12.31
C GLY A 98 -6.40 -16.00 12.25
N LYS A 99 -6.94 -14.78 12.09
CA LYS A 99 -8.41 -14.59 11.97
C LYS A 99 -8.97 -15.20 10.68
N LEU A 100 -8.24 -15.16 9.58
CA LEU A 100 -8.68 -15.83 8.35
C LEU A 100 -8.66 -17.35 8.47
N LYS A 101 -7.66 -17.92 9.18
CA LYS A 101 -7.63 -19.38 9.49
C LYS A 101 -8.81 -19.81 10.33
N GLU A 102 -9.15 -19.06 11.39
CA GLU A 102 -10.34 -19.29 12.21
C GLU A 102 -11.63 -19.30 11.35
N LEU A 103 -11.68 -18.47 10.30
CA LEU A 103 -12.79 -18.45 9.34
C LEU A 103 -12.71 -19.56 8.27
N GLY A 104 -11.79 -20.52 8.39
CA GLY A 104 -11.63 -21.65 7.47
C GLY A 104 -10.86 -21.35 6.18
N TYR A 105 -10.16 -20.21 6.09
CA TYR A 105 -9.35 -19.88 4.91
C TYR A 105 -7.89 -20.31 5.08
N ASN A 106 -7.28 -20.82 4.01
CA ASN A 106 -5.84 -21.06 3.96
C ASN A 106 -5.09 -19.72 3.85
N ALA A 107 -4.74 -19.10 4.99
CA ALA A 107 -4.04 -17.83 5.06
C ALA A 107 -2.71 -17.97 5.79
N ARG A 108 -1.70 -17.20 5.35
CA ARG A 108 -0.36 -17.20 5.97
C ARG A 108 0.25 -15.81 5.91
N SER A 109 0.87 -15.39 7.02
CA SER A 109 1.72 -14.19 7.05
C SER A 109 3.05 -14.46 6.36
N TRP A 110 3.54 -13.47 5.61
CA TRP A 110 4.81 -13.50 4.90
C TRP A 110 5.61 -12.26 5.23
N LEU A 111 6.75 -12.46 5.88
CA LEU A 111 7.67 -11.40 6.25
C LEU A 111 8.55 -11.03 5.04
N GLY A 112 9.10 -9.81 5.03
CA GLY A 112 9.89 -9.29 3.92
C GLY A 112 11.09 -10.17 3.54
N TRP A 113 11.69 -10.87 4.49
CA TRP A 113 12.79 -11.81 4.24
C TRP A 113 12.33 -13.22 3.82
N GLN A 114 11.15 -13.69 4.26
CA GLN A 114 10.59 -14.98 3.84
C GLN A 114 10.14 -14.98 2.38
N LEU A 115 9.65 -13.82 1.94
CA LEU A 115 9.36 -13.48 0.56
C LEU A 115 10.41 -12.45 0.12
N PRO A 116 11.62 -12.82 -0.28
CA PRO A 116 12.67 -11.84 -0.45
C PRO A 116 12.22 -10.60 -1.22
N ILE A 117 11.80 -9.56 -0.48
CA ILE A 117 11.50 -8.23 -0.97
C ILE A 117 12.82 -7.49 -0.94
N ILE A 118 13.51 -7.48 -2.08
CA ILE A 118 14.85 -6.91 -2.18
C ILE A 118 14.75 -5.39 -2.28
N THR A 119 15.51 -4.73 -1.45
CA THR A 119 15.60 -3.26 -1.40
C THR A 119 16.99 -2.76 -1.75
N LYS A 120 17.08 -1.48 -2.10
CA LYS A 120 18.32 -0.73 -2.30
C LYS A 120 18.16 0.68 -1.71
N GLY A 121 19.24 1.25 -1.22
CA GLY A 121 19.28 2.58 -0.61
C GLY A 121 19.58 2.54 0.88
N ASN A 122 19.40 3.68 1.55
CA ASN A 122 19.72 3.83 2.96
C ASN A 122 18.65 3.18 3.84
N TYR A 123 19.02 2.75 5.04
CA TYR A 123 18.09 2.36 6.09
C TYR A 123 17.06 3.49 6.33
N SER A 124 15.83 3.13 6.67
CA SER A 124 14.69 4.03 6.88
C SER A 124 14.19 4.77 5.63
N SER A 125 14.84 4.60 4.47
CA SER A 125 14.46 5.23 3.20
C SER A 125 14.77 4.36 1.98
N SER A 126 14.80 3.06 2.17
CA SER A 126 15.08 2.09 1.11
C SER A 126 13.96 2.03 0.06
N ARG A 127 14.30 1.55 -1.15
CA ARG A 127 13.34 1.35 -2.24
C ARG A 127 13.31 -0.12 -2.64
N ILE A 128 12.12 -0.67 -2.86
CA ILE A 128 11.95 -2.04 -3.37
C ILE A 128 12.38 -2.08 -4.83
N ILE A 129 13.32 -2.96 -5.17
CA ILE A 129 13.79 -3.17 -6.54
C ILE A 129 13.32 -4.50 -7.13
N LYS A 130 13.01 -5.49 -6.29
CA LYS A 130 12.57 -6.82 -6.73
C LYS A 130 11.75 -7.52 -5.65
N ILE A 131 10.77 -8.32 -6.07
CA ILE A 131 10.05 -9.25 -5.20
C ILE A 131 10.16 -10.64 -5.79
N GLN A 132 10.63 -11.62 -5.02
CA GLN A 132 10.68 -13.02 -5.44
C GLN A 132 9.28 -13.63 -5.36
N LYS A 133 8.68 -13.93 -6.49
CA LYS A 133 7.25 -14.26 -6.57
C LYS A 133 6.90 -15.76 -6.54
N THR A 134 7.87 -16.64 -6.78
CA THR A 134 7.61 -18.08 -7.00
C THR A 134 6.80 -18.72 -5.87
N LYS A 135 7.26 -18.56 -4.61
CA LYS A 135 6.58 -19.13 -3.43
C LYS A 135 5.12 -18.63 -3.29
N ILE A 136 4.91 -17.33 -3.52
CA ILE A 136 3.57 -16.72 -3.42
C ILE A 136 2.66 -17.19 -4.55
N ILE A 137 3.17 -17.26 -5.78
CA ILE A 137 2.38 -17.76 -6.93
C ILE A 137 1.93 -19.19 -6.68
N ASN A 138 2.81 -20.07 -6.19
CA ASN A 138 2.43 -21.45 -5.85
C ASN A 138 1.37 -21.47 -4.74
N TYR A 139 1.56 -20.70 -3.67
CA TYR A 139 0.60 -20.61 -2.59
C TYR A 139 -0.77 -20.08 -3.05
N LEU A 140 -0.81 -19.10 -3.96
CA LEU A 140 -2.04 -18.62 -4.60
C LEU A 140 -2.73 -19.68 -5.47
N LYS A 141 -1.96 -20.52 -6.19
CA LYS A 141 -2.50 -21.64 -6.98
C LYS A 141 -3.23 -22.65 -6.09
N GLU A 142 -2.70 -22.92 -4.92
CA GLU A 142 -3.26 -23.79 -3.89
C GLU A 142 -4.48 -23.19 -3.14
N GLY A 143 -4.90 -21.98 -3.52
CA GLY A 143 -6.02 -21.28 -2.88
C GLY A 143 -5.62 -20.50 -1.63
N GLY A 144 -4.33 -20.40 -1.34
CA GLY A 144 -3.81 -19.66 -0.20
C GLY A 144 -3.98 -18.15 -0.33
N ILE A 145 -4.06 -17.46 0.81
CA ILE A 145 -4.15 -16.01 0.93
C ILE A 145 -2.88 -15.51 1.62
N PRO A 146 -1.88 -15.03 0.85
CA PRO A 146 -0.68 -14.44 1.44
C PRO A 146 -0.98 -13.07 2.06
N ILE A 147 -0.59 -12.91 3.33
CA ILE A 147 -0.65 -11.65 4.07
C ILE A 147 0.79 -11.14 4.21
N ILE A 148 1.16 -10.17 3.41
CA ILE A 148 2.53 -9.67 3.27
C ILE A 148 2.73 -8.44 4.14
N THR A 149 3.84 -8.39 4.86
CA THR A 149 4.25 -7.20 5.59
C THR A 149 4.58 -6.07 4.62
N GLY A 150 3.88 -4.95 4.75
CA GLY A 150 4.23 -3.72 4.05
C GLY A 150 5.45 -3.04 4.67
N PHE A 151 5.88 -1.91 4.09
CA PHE A 151 6.88 -1.00 4.64
C PHE A 151 8.30 -1.56 4.75
N GLN A 152 8.57 -2.83 4.52
CA GLN A 152 9.85 -3.49 4.76
C GLN A 152 10.33 -4.37 3.62
N GLY A 153 11.63 -4.62 3.59
CA GLY A 153 12.31 -5.59 2.76
C GLY A 153 13.66 -5.96 3.35
N ILE A 154 14.55 -6.49 2.53
CA ILE A 154 15.94 -6.81 2.89
C ILE A 154 16.89 -6.23 1.87
N ASN A 155 18.07 -5.80 2.33
CA ASN A 155 19.18 -5.39 1.47
C ASN A 155 20.02 -6.59 0.99
N SER A 156 21.12 -6.33 0.30
CA SER A 156 22.07 -7.36 -0.18
C SER A 156 22.73 -8.17 0.92
N GLU A 157 22.82 -7.63 2.13
CA GLU A 157 23.38 -8.27 3.32
C GLU A 157 22.33 -9.06 4.13
N PHE A 158 21.11 -9.21 3.58
CA PHE A 158 19.96 -9.82 4.27
C PHE A 158 19.54 -9.09 5.55
N ARG A 159 19.97 -7.84 5.73
CA ARG A 159 19.49 -6.99 6.82
C ARG A 159 18.11 -6.43 6.48
N VAL A 160 17.23 -6.37 7.48
CA VAL A 160 15.92 -5.75 7.33
C VAL A 160 16.08 -4.25 7.07
N THR A 161 15.33 -3.74 6.11
CA THR A 161 15.27 -2.32 5.77
C THR A 161 13.83 -1.86 5.74
N THR A 162 13.61 -0.58 6.10
CA THR A 162 12.28 0.03 5.97
C THR A 162 12.26 1.07 4.85
N LEU A 163 11.07 1.28 4.32
CA LEU A 163 10.80 2.29 3.30
C LEU A 163 10.52 3.64 3.97
N GLU A 164 10.38 4.68 3.16
CA GLU A 164 9.92 5.98 3.64
C GLU A 164 8.45 5.94 4.07
N ARG A 165 7.96 7.05 4.66
CA ARG A 165 6.57 7.23 5.05
C ARG A 165 5.63 6.92 3.86
N GLY A 166 4.56 6.16 4.12
CA GLY A 166 3.68 5.64 3.06
C GLY A 166 4.19 4.35 2.41
N GLY A 167 5.28 3.78 2.90
CA GLY A 167 5.93 2.59 2.33
C GLY A 167 5.02 1.37 2.21
N SER A 168 4.00 1.20 3.05
CA SER A 168 3.04 0.10 2.90
C SER A 168 2.15 0.26 1.65
N ASP A 169 1.79 1.49 1.26
CA ASP A 169 1.08 1.75 -0.01
C ASP A 169 1.98 1.44 -1.20
N THR A 170 3.24 1.89 -1.13
CA THR A 170 4.27 1.58 -2.13
C THR A 170 4.49 0.07 -2.25
N SER A 171 4.60 -0.66 -1.12
CA SER A 171 4.71 -2.12 -1.11
C SER A 171 3.54 -2.79 -1.81
N ALA A 172 2.31 -2.34 -1.58
CA ALA A 172 1.12 -2.90 -2.21
C ALA A 172 1.06 -2.65 -3.72
N ILE A 173 1.44 -1.45 -4.16
CA ILE A 173 1.49 -1.07 -5.57
C ILE A 173 2.56 -1.91 -6.29
N LEU A 174 3.74 -2.07 -5.70
CA LEU A 174 4.79 -2.90 -6.27
C LEU A 174 4.42 -4.40 -6.22
N CYS A 175 3.74 -4.88 -5.18
CA CYS A 175 3.13 -6.21 -5.22
C CYS A 175 2.17 -6.35 -6.42
N ALA A 176 1.29 -5.36 -6.66
CA ALA A 176 0.40 -5.40 -7.80
C ALA A 176 1.17 -5.49 -9.13
N LYS A 177 2.25 -4.73 -9.29
CA LYS A 177 3.14 -4.79 -10.46
C LYS A 177 3.78 -6.18 -10.61
N PHE A 178 4.49 -6.64 -9.58
CA PHE A 178 5.29 -7.87 -9.68
C PHE A 178 4.44 -9.13 -9.83
N PHE A 179 3.23 -9.14 -9.27
CA PHE A 179 2.29 -10.26 -9.38
C PHE A 179 1.28 -10.11 -10.54
N ASN A 180 1.44 -9.10 -11.40
CA ASN A 180 0.52 -8.79 -12.51
C ASN A 180 -0.94 -8.73 -12.05
N ALA A 181 -1.19 -8.09 -10.89
CA ALA A 181 -2.53 -7.96 -10.36
C ALA A 181 -3.37 -6.99 -11.21
N LYS A 182 -4.66 -7.27 -11.34
CA LYS A 182 -5.59 -6.43 -12.10
C LYS A 182 -5.65 -4.99 -11.56
N LYS A 183 -5.57 -4.83 -10.24
CA LYS A 183 -5.55 -3.54 -9.53
C LYS A 183 -5.07 -3.69 -8.10
N CYS A 184 -4.75 -2.55 -7.48
CA CYS A 184 -4.51 -2.42 -6.05
C CYS A 184 -5.69 -1.70 -5.39
N VAL A 185 -6.27 -2.29 -4.33
CA VAL A 185 -7.32 -1.64 -3.53
C VAL A 185 -6.72 -1.21 -2.19
N ILE A 186 -6.72 0.09 -1.93
CA ILE A 186 -6.20 0.67 -0.69
C ILE A 186 -7.38 0.95 0.24
N TYR A 187 -7.43 0.22 1.34
CA TYR A 187 -8.40 0.40 2.41
C TYR A 187 -7.85 1.34 3.48
N THR A 188 -8.63 2.36 3.78
CA THR A 188 -8.34 3.40 4.77
C THR A 188 -9.61 3.73 5.56
N ASP A 189 -9.58 4.76 6.40
CA ASP A 189 -10.75 5.25 7.16
C ASP A 189 -11.63 6.22 6.35
N VAL A 190 -11.10 6.85 5.29
CA VAL A 190 -11.86 7.76 4.43
C VAL A 190 -12.64 7.03 3.33
N LYS A 191 -13.78 7.60 2.91
CA LYS A 191 -14.66 6.99 1.90
C LYS A 191 -14.17 7.16 0.46
N GLY A 192 -13.02 7.78 0.24
CA GLY A 192 -12.42 8.09 -1.05
C GLY A 192 -11.77 9.46 -1.08
N VAL A 193 -11.45 9.96 -2.26
CA VAL A 193 -10.93 11.32 -2.49
C VAL A 193 -12.11 12.27 -2.66
N TYR A 194 -12.04 13.43 -2.03
CA TYR A 194 -13.07 14.47 -2.09
C TYR A 194 -12.51 15.73 -2.78
N THR A 195 -13.40 16.58 -3.26
CA THR A 195 -13.04 17.85 -3.90
C THR A 195 -12.31 18.82 -2.95
N THR A 196 -12.50 18.65 -1.65
CA THR A 196 -11.73 19.26 -0.56
C THR A 196 -11.93 18.44 0.72
N ASP A 197 -11.33 18.84 1.85
CA ASP A 197 -11.48 18.11 3.11
C ASP A 197 -12.95 18.16 3.62
N PRO A 198 -13.66 17.01 3.64
CA PRO A 198 -15.06 16.96 4.06
C PRO A 198 -15.28 17.26 5.56
N ASN A 199 -14.22 17.21 6.38
CA ASN A 199 -14.30 17.60 7.79
C ASN A 199 -14.38 19.11 7.97
N LEU A 200 -13.85 19.87 7.01
CA LEU A 200 -13.86 21.32 7.01
C LEU A 200 -15.02 21.89 6.19
N ILE A 201 -15.26 21.31 5.03
CA ILE A 201 -16.29 21.77 4.09
C ILE A 201 -17.33 20.67 3.89
N LYS A 202 -18.47 20.79 4.54
CA LYS A 202 -19.56 19.80 4.49
C LYS A 202 -20.12 19.56 3.08
N SER A 203 -20.05 20.55 2.20
CA SER A 203 -20.46 20.46 0.80
C SER A 203 -19.44 19.78 -0.11
N ALA A 204 -18.29 19.32 0.42
CA ALA A 204 -17.29 18.59 -0.34
C ALA A 204 -17.88 17.33 -1.00
N LYS A 205 -17.66 17.18 -2.30
CA LYS A 205 -18.19 16.08 -3.09
C LYS A 205 -17.11 15.01 -3.29
N LYS A 206 -17.50 13.73 -3.15
CA LYS A 206 -16.58 12.64 -3.43
C LYS A 206 -16.32 12.53 -4.93
N ILE A 207 -15.04 12.39 -5.30
CA ILE A 207 -14.58 12.18 -6.66
C ILE A 207 -14.64 10.67 -6.96
N ASN A 208 -15.38 10.27 -7.99
CA ASN A 208 -15.51 8.85 -8.35
C ASN A 208 -14.26 8.34 -9.09
N LYS A 209 -13.64 9.20 -9.92
CA LYS A 209 -12.46 8.86 -10.72
C LYS A 209 -11.55 10.09 -10.87
N ILE A 210 -10.26 9.90 -10.64
CA ILE A 210 -9.24 10.93 -10.69
C ILE A 210 -8.01 10.41 -11.44
N SER A 211 -7.25 11.28 -12.13
CA SER A 211 -5.99 10.89 -12.76
C SER A 211 -4.86 10.80 -11.72
N TYR A 212 -3.75 10.12 -12.09
CA TYR A 212 -2.56 10.08 -11.24
C TYR A 212 -2.00 11.49 -11.03
N GLU A 213 -1.99 12.31 -12.06
CA GLU A 213 -1.48 13.68 -12.05
C GLU A 213 -2.27 14.56 -11.07
N GLU A 214 -3.60 14.56 -11.21
CA GLU A 214 -4.50 15.30 -10.30
C GLU A 214 -4.35 14.82 -8.85
N MET A 215 -4.27 13.49 -8.64
CA MET A 215 -4.12 12.93 -7.29
C MET A 215 -2.75 13.26 -6.69
N LEU A 216 -1.68 13.24 -7.51
CA LEU A 216 -0.33 13.59 -7.08
C LEU A 216 -0.27 15.05 -6.62
N GLU A 217 -0.85 15.95 -7.41
CA GLU A 217 -0.94 17.37 -7.07
C GLU A 217 -1.71 17.59 -5.77
N MET A 218 -2.90 16.99 -5.63
CA MET A 218 -3.68 17.08 -4.38
C MET A 218 -2.91 16.54 -3.17
N ALA A 219 -2.20 15.42 -3.32
CA ALA A 219 -1.44 14.81 -2.23
C ALA A 219 -0.22 15.66 -1.84
N SER A 220 0.46 16.27 -2.80
CA SER A 220 1.61 17.17 -2.57
C SER A 220 1.19 18.46 -1.88
N LEU A 221 -0.04 18.91 -2.10
CA LEU A 221 -0.61 20.14 -1.54
C LEU A 221 -1.48 19.91 -0.29
N GLY A 222 -1.35 18.76 0.39
CA GLY A 222 -1.93 18.54 1.72
C GLY A 222 -3.08 17.52 1.82
N ALA A 223 -3.54 16.91 0.73
CA ALA A 223 -4.53 15.83 0.81
C ALA A 223 -3.89 14.54 1.36
N LYS A 224 -4.05 14.29 2.66
CA LYS A 224 -3.39 13.20 3.42
C LYS A 224 -4.00 11.79 3.18
N ILE A 225 -4.48 11.50 1.98
CA ILE A 225 -5.13 10.21 1.65
C ILE A 225 -4.08 9.16 1.28
N MET A 226 -3.11 9.56 0.46
CA MET A 226 -1.97 8.74 0.04
C MET A 226 -0.71 9.59 -0.01
N GLN A 227 0.45 8.97 0.17
CA GLN A 227 1.72 9.67 0.01
C GLN A 227 2.04 9.86 -1.48
N PRO A 228 2.62 11.02 -1.88
CA PRO A 228 2.98 11.31 -3.27
C PRO A 228 3.86 10.21 -3.90
N ALA A 229 4.84 9.69 -3.17
CA ALA A 229 5.73 8.62 -3.65
C ALA A 229 4.96 7.37 -4.10
N SER A 230 3.92 6.96 -3.37
CA SER A 230 3.11 5.78 -3.73
C SER A 230 2.24 6.02 -4.97
N ILE A 231 1.73 7.24 -5.17
CA ILE A 231 0.98 7.62 -6.37
C ILE A 231 1.90 7.65 -7.59
N GLN A 232 3.12 8.17 -7.42
CA GLN A 232 4.14 8.17 -8.46
C GLN A 232 4.51 6.75 -8.90
N GLU A 233 4.69 5.81 -7.97
CA GLU A 233 4.94 4.40 -8.28
C GLU A 233 3.77 3.78 -9.06
N ALA A 234 2.53 4.07 -8.68
CA ALA A 234 1.37 3.59 -9.40
C ALA A 234 1.29 4.15 -10.83
N ARG A 235 1.62 5.43 -11.01
CA ARG A 235 1.69 6.09 -12.32
C ARG A 235 2.73 5.44 -13.23
N LEU A 236 3.96 5.28 -12.73
CA LEU A 236 5.08 4.69 -13.48
C LEU A 236 4.78 3.25 -13.91
N ASN A 237 4.13 2.49 -13.04
CA ASN A 237 3.81 1.09 -13.29
C ASN A 237 2.40 0.87 -13.88
N ARG A 238 1.63 1.93 -14.12
CA ARG A 238 0.26 1.90 -14.67
C ARG A 238 -0.70 1.02 -13.86
N ILE A 239 -0.54 1.01 -12.53
CA ILE A 239 -1.39 0.24 -11.62
C ILE A 239 -2.62 1.06 -11.24
N GLU A 240 -3.80 0.59 -11.62
CA GLU A 240 -5.06 1.21 -11.18
C GLU A 240 -5.23 1.02 -9.66
N ILE A 241 -5.57 2.11 -8.95
CA ILE A 241 -5.80 2.10 -7.51
C ILE A 241 -7.27 2.40 -7.24
N ASP A 242 -7.92 1.58 -6.38
CA ASP A 242 -9.20 1.93 -5.77
C ASP A 242 -8.95 2.33 -4.31
N VAL A 243 -9.23 3.56 -3.94
CA VAL A 243 -9.23 4.01 -2.54
C VAL A 243 -10.61 3.79 -1.94
N ARG A 244 -10.70 3.00 -0.86
CA ARG A 244 -11.97 2.60 -0.23
C ARG A 244 -11.92 2.71 1.28
N SER A 245 -13.08 2.93 1.89
CA SER A 245 -13.19 2.84 3.33
C SER A 245 -13.30 1.38 3.80
N THR A 246 -12.57 1.04 4.85
CA THR A 246 -12.74 -0.22 5.60
C THR A 246 -14.09 -0.28 6.32
N PHE A 247 -14.67 0.89 6.62
CA PHE A 247 -15.84 1.01 7.50
C PHE A 247 -17.14 1.35 6.76
N SER A 248 -17.08 1.52 5.43
CA SER A 248 -18.24 1.86 4.61
C SER A 248 -18.32 0.99 3.36
N LYS A 249 -19.53 0.64 2.95
CA LYS A 249 -19.80 -0.08 1.69
C LYS A 249 -19.86 0.85 0.47
N VAL A 250 -19.76 2.16 0.68
CA VAL A 250 -19.82 3.15 -0.41
C VAL A 250 -18.64 2.92 -1.37
N LYS A 251 -18.93 2.98 -2.68
CA LYS A 251 -17.91 2.92 -3.72
C LYS A 251 -16.89 4.05 -3.51
N GLY A 252 -15.63 3.71 -3.50
CA GLY A 252 -14.52 4.64 -3.29
C GLY A 252 -14.18 5.47 -4.54
N THR A 253 -12.93 5.95 -4.58
CA THR A 253 -12.36 6.68 -5.71
C THR A 253 -11.40 5.79 -6.46
N THR A 254 -11.49 5.76 -7.79
CA THR A 254 -10.53 5.08 -8.67
C THR A 254 -9.50 6.08 -9.17
N ILE A 255 -8.20 5.80 -8.93
CA ILE A 255 -7.07 6.56 -9.45
C ILE A 255 -6.50 5.78 -10.64
N THR A 256 -6.41 6.41 -11.81
CA THR A 256 -6.01 5.73 -13.05
C THR A 256 -5.42 6.73 -14.06
N LYS A 257 -4.89 6.22 -15.17
CA LYS A 257 -4.42 7.07 -16.25
C LYS A 257 -5.57 7.95 -16.80
N LYS A 258 -5.26 9.20 -17.12
CA LYS A 258 -6.21 10.13 -17.76
C LYS A 258 -6.65 9.55 -19.11
N LYS A 259 -7.83 8.93 -19.16
CA LYS A 259 -8.54 8.57 -20.39
C LYS A 259 -9.87 9.30 -20.35
N ASN A 260 -10.05 10.30 -21.19
CA ASN A 260 -11.33 11.01 -21.42
C ASN A 260 -12.11 11.33 -20.12
N ILE A 261 -11.41 11.85 -19.12
CA ILE A 261 -12.08 12.42 -17.96
C ILE A 261 -12.48 13.84 -18.37
N PHE A 262 -13.41 13.94 -19.32
CA PHE A 262 -14.02 15.21 -19.64
C PHE A 262 -14.91 15.63 -18.48
N SER A 263 -14.41 16.56 -17.68
CA SER A 263 -15.23 17.35 -16.78
C SER A 263 -15.43 18.70 -17.44
N ARG A 264 -16.68 19.15 -17.55
CA ARG A 264 -17.01 20.53 -17.93
C ARG A 264 -16.51 21.54 -16.88
N ASN A 265 -16.13 21.09 -15.69
CA ASN A 265 -15.65 21.93 -14.62
C ASN A 265 -14.13 22.09 -14.71
N THR A 266 -13.67 23.31 -14.77
CA THR A 266 -12.26 23.71 -14.84
C THR A 266 -11.51 23.35 -13.53
N ILE A 267 -12.18 23.44 -12.38
CA ILE A 267 -11.64 23.13 -11.04
C ILE A 267 -12.24 21.81 -10.55
N ARG A 268 -11.39 20.83 -10.20
CA ARG A 268 -11.79 19.50 -9.73
C ARG A 268 -11.66 19.31 -8.22
N GLY A 269 -10.74 20.01 -7.60
CA GLY A 269 -10.50 19.93 -6.17
C GLY A 269 -9.62 21.08 -5.71
N ILE A 270 -9.64 21.31 -4.40
CA ILE A 270 -8.84 22.31 -3.71
C ILE A 270 -8.20 21.62 -2.52
N SER A 271 -6.87 21.60 -2.48
CA SER A 271 -6.09 21.16 -1.32
C SER A 271 -5.46 22.36 -0.66
N PHE A 272 -5.21 22.27 0.65
CA PHE A 272 -4.55 23.33 1.38
C PHE A 272 -3.74 22.73 2.54
N THR A 273 -2.72 23.48 2.96
CA THR A 273 -1.94 23.22 4.17
C THR A 273 -2.17 24.37 5.17
N LYS A 274 -2.16 24.04 6.48
CA LYS A 274 -2.38 25.04 7.54
C LYS A 274 -1.08 25.56 8.15
N ASN A 275 0.03 24.84 7.95
CA ASN A 275 1.28 25.06 8.68
C ASN A 275 2.44 25.43 7.75
N ASP A 276 2.16 26.13 6.66
CA ASP A 276 3.19 26.64 5.76
C ASP A 276 3.69 27.99 6.24
N ALA A 277 5.02 28.16 6.24
CA ALA A 277 5.68 29.44 6.43
C ALA A 277 6.37 29.86 5.13
N LYS A 278 6.23 31.12 4.75
CA LYS A 278 6.95 31.70 3.61
C LYS A 278 8.16 32.48 4.12
N LEU A 279 9.37 32.05 3.74
CA LEU A 279 10.59 32.84 3.92
C LEU A 279 10.92 33.53 2.58
N THR A 280 11.00 34.83 2.58
CA THR A 280 11.40 35.60 1.39
C THR A 280 12.74 36.26 1.66
N LEU A 281 13.75 35.91 0.85
CA LEU A 281 15.05 36.58 0.88
C LEU A 281 14.98 37.76 -0.11
N ILE A 282 15.28 38.98 0.38
CA ILE A 282 15.26 40.20 -0.42
C ILE A 282 16.70 40.69 -0.57
N GLY A 283 17.06 41.18 -1.75
CA GLY A 283 18.38 41.77 -2.01
C GLY A 283 19.50 40.74 -2.26
N VAL A 284 19.16 39.49 -2.48
CA VAL A 284 20.15 38.48 -2.89
C VAL A 284 20.59 38.76 -4.32
N LYS A 285 21.90 38.88 -4.53
CA LYS A 285 22.46 39.04 -5.90
C LYS A 285 22.21 37.77 -6.72
N ASP A 286 21.73 37.94 -7.95
CA ASP A 286 21.55 36.83 -8.91
C ASP A 286 22.92 36.38 -9.42
N LYS A 287 23.59 35.51 -8.65
CA LYS A 287 24.84 34.84 -8.99
C LYS A 287 24.72 33.36 -8.68
N PRO A 288 25.16 32.47 -9.60
CA PRO A 288 25.22 31.04 -9.31
C PRO A 288 26.07 30.76 -8.05
N GLY A 289 25.49 30.02 -7.09
CA GLY A 289 26.17 29.61 -5.84
C GLY A 289 26.03 30.56 -4.66
N VAL A 290 25.15 31.57 -4.70
CA VAL A 290 24.78 32.41 -3.55
C VAL A 290 23.56 31.83 -2.84
#